data_c779a25e37d8fca64434b00d40bf9071
#
_entry.id   c779a25e37d8fca64434b00d40bf9071
#
_cell.length_a   1.000
_cell.length_b   1.000
_cell.length_c   1.000
_cell.angle_alpha   90.00
_cell.angle_beta   90.00
_cell.angle_gamma   90.00
#
_symmetry.space_group_name_H-M   'P 1'
#
loop_
_entity.id
_entity.type
_entity.pdbx_description
1 polymer ?
#
loop_
_entity_poly.entity_id
_entity_poly.type
_entity_poly.pdbx_seq_one_letter_code
_entity_poly.pdbx_strand_id
1 'polypeptide(L)'
;KQRVLLAQALLGEPRLLILDEPTAGLDPSERINIRNYIAAVAQKMIVLFATHVVSDIECIAKDVILIRDGKICRQGTPVELIESIQGKVGELPCDLESLEKLQEQYCTGNVYQRREGLRVRIVGDRLPEGCLPVNDSIDLEDVYMYYINR
;
A
#
# COMPACT_ATOMS: atom_id res chain seq x y z
N LYS A 1 -11.92 -0.19 21.80
CA LYS A 1 -12.83 -1.26 21.27
C LYS A 1 -12.01 -2.33 20.52
N GLN A 2 -11.19 -1.97 19.55
CA GLN A 2 -10.43 -2.96 18.73
C GLN A 2 -9.41 -3.78 19.52
N ARG A 3 -8.71 -3.18 20.51
CA ARG A 3 -7.81 -3.92 21.41
C ARG A 3 -8.51 -5.05 22.16
N VAL A 4 -9.76 -4.84 22.58
CA VAL A 4 -10.56 -5.86 23.28
C VAL A 4 -10.94 -6.99 22.35
N LEU A 5 -11.36 -6.68 21.12
CA LEU A 5 -11.68 -7.67 20.11
C LEU A 5 -10.45 -8.52 19.74
N LEU A 6 -9.30 -7.89 19.59
CA LEU A 6 -8.04 -8.59 19.31
C LEU A 6 -7.63 -9.49 20.48
N ALA A 7 -7.74 -9.00 21.72
CA ALA A 7 -7.48 -9.81 22.92
C ALA A 7 -8.44 -11.00 23.02
N GLN A 8 -9.72 -10.80 22.71
CA GLN A 8 -10.72 -11.87 22.68
C GLN A 8 -10.42 -12.92 21.60
N ALA A 9 -9.99 -12.48 20.40
CA ALA A 9 -9.65 -13.38 19.31
C ALA A 9 -8.42 -14.27 19.61
N LEU A 10 -7.59 -13.86 20.55
CA LEU A 10 -6.39 -14.61 20.98
C LEU A 10 -6.65 -15.57 22.14
N LEU A 11 -7.85 -15.50 22.76
CA LEU A 11 -8.21 -16.48 23.78
C LEU A 11 -8.29 -17.88 23.16
N GLY A 12 -7.64 -18.84 23.80
CA GLY A 12 -7.61 -20.22 23.30
C GLY A 12 -6.46 -20.54 22.35
N GLU A 13 -5.49 -19.64 22.21
CA GLU A 13 -4.25 -19.84 21.45
C GLU A 13 -4.50 -20.35 20.00
N PRO A 14 -5.20 -19.59 19.16
CA PRO A 14 -5.55 -20.03 17.81
C PRO A 14 -4.29 -20.23 16.97
N ARG A 15 -4.31 -21.17 16.04
CA ARG A 15 -3.25 -21.37 15.04
C ARG A 15 -3.34 -20.38 13.86
N LEU A 16 -4.54 -19.84 13.62
CA LEU A 16 -4.86 -18.89 12.56
C LEU A 16 -5.68 -17.75 13.16
N LEU A 17 -5.23 -16.54 12.93
CA LEU A 17 -5.93 -15.30 13.28
C LEU A 17 -6.30 -14.56 11.98
N ILE A 18 -7.58 -14.26 11.82
CA ILE A 18 -8.10 -13.48 10.68
C ILE A 18 -8.52 -12.11 11.19
N LEU A 19 -7.97 -11.08 10.61
CA LEU A 19 -8.22 -9.68 10.95
C LEU A 19 -8.71 -8.93 9.71
N ASP A 20 -9.87 -8.32 9.84
CA ASP A 20 -10.46 -7.46 8.82
C ASP A 20 -10.43 -6.02 9.31
N GLU A 21 -9.70 -5.16 8.58
CA GLU A 21 -9.50 -3.73 8.88
C GLU A 21 -9.16 -3.42 10.35
N PRO A 22 -8.16 -4.10 10.97
CA PRO A 22 -7.94 -3.99 12.42
C PRO A 22 -7.43 -2.62 12.88
N THR A 23 -6.95 -1.80 11.95
CA THR A 23 -6.42 -0.44 12.20
C THR A 23 -7.38 0.67 11.81
N ALA A 24 -8.53 0.34 11.21
CA ALA A 24 -9.50 1.33 10.74
C ALA A 24 -10.04 2.19 11.89
N GLY A 25 -10.10 3.51 11.67
CA GLY A 25 -10.63 4.46 12.64
C GLY A 25 -9.78 4.68 13.89
N LEU A 26 -8.52 4.20 13.88
CA LEU A 26 -7.56 4.47 14.94
C LEU A 26 -6.73 5.73 14.64
N ASP A 27 -6.32 6.42 15.71
CA ASP A 27 -5.32 7.46 15.58
C ASP A 27 -3.93 6.87 15.22
N PRO A 28 -2.98 7.69 14.71
CA PRO A 28 -1.68 7.19 14.24
C PRO A 28 -0.88 6.41 15.30
N SER A 29 -0.94 6.82 16.56
CA SER A 29 -0.20 6.16 17.65
C SER A 29 -0.79 4.79 17.98
N GLU A 30 -2.11 4.70 18.03
CA GLU A 30 -2.83 3.45 18.26
C GLU A 30 -2.64 2.47 17.08
N ARG A 31 -2.62 2.99 15.85
CA ARG A 31 -2.34 2.20 14.64
C ARG A 31 -0.95 1.54 14.72
N ILE A 32 0.07 2.29 15.10
CA ILE A 32 1.43 1.74 15.30
C ILE A 32 1.42 0.65 16.37
N ASN A 33 0.75 0.87 17.50
CA ASN A 33 0.67 -0.11 18.58
C ASN A 33 0.01 -1.41 18.14
N ILE A 34 -1.11 -1.33 17.40
CA ILE A 34 -1.81 -2.51 16.87
C ILE A 34 -0.95 -3.26 15.86
N ARG A 35 -0.28 -2.57 14.94
CA ARG A 35 0.64 -3.19 13.98
C ARG A 35 1.78 -3.94 14.68
N ASN A 36 2.44 -3.30 15.63
CA ASN A 36 3.52 -3.93 16.40
C ASN A 36 3.03 -5.18 17.15
N TYR A 37 1.82 -5.12 17.69
CA TYR A 37 1.22 -6.26 18.36
C TYR A 37 0.92 -7.40 17.37
N ILE A 38 0.33 -7.10 16.22
CA ILE A 38 0.07 -8.09 15.15
C ILE A 38 1.39 -8.71 14.69
N ALA A 39 2.44 -7.92 14.47
CA ALA A 39 3.76 -8.42 14.08
C ALA A 39 4.36 -9.39 15.12
N ALA A 40 4.19 -9.09 16.41
CA ALA A 40 4.64 -9.97 17.49
C ALA A 40 3.86 -11.30 17.52
N VAL A 41 2.54 -11.24 17.34
CA VAL A 41 1.66 -12.43 17.29
C VAL A 41 1.97 -13.29 16.06
N ALA A 42 2.26 -12.68 14.92
CA ALA A 42 2.62 -13.37 13.67
C ALA A 42 3.93 -14.18 13.74
N GLN A 43 4.72 -14.03 14.81
CA GLN A 43 5.87 -14.90 15.06
C GLN A 43 5.46 -16.29 15.58
N LYS A 44 4.24 -16.42 16.14
CA LYS A 44 3.78 -17.64 16.82
C LYS A 44 2.64 -18.33 16.09
N MET A 45 1.91 -17.63 15.22
CA MET A 45 0.74 -18.15 14.51
C MET A 45 0.63 -17.54 13.11
N ILE A 46 -0.24 -18.11 12.29
CA ILE A 46 -0.59 -17.55 10.99
C ILE A 46 -1.56 -16.39 11.22
N VAL A 47 -1.23 -15.22 10.67
CA VAL A 47 -2.11 -14.04 10.67
C VAL A 47 -2.49 -13.71 9.24
N LEU A 48 -3.79 -13.73 8.94
CA LEU A 48 -4.38 -13.20 7.73
C LEU A 48 -4.93 -11.81 8.03
N PHE A 49 -4.33 -10.80 7.41
CA PHE A 49 -4.65 -9.39 7.64
C PHE A 49 -5.23 -8.79 6.36
N ALA A 50 -6.54 -8.52 6.33
CA ALA A 50 -7.20 -7.85 5.23
C ALA A 50 -7.32 -6.35 5.53
N THR A 51 -6.90 -5.49 4.60
CA THR A 51 -7.01 -4.03 4.71
C THR A 51 -6.88 -3.36 3.35
N HIS A 52 -7.45 -2.17 3.22
CA HIS A 52 -7.19 -1.24 2.12
C HIS A 52 -6.08 -0.21 2.45
N VAL A 53 -5.56 -0.22 3.67
CA VAL A 53 -4.49 0.69 4.11
C VAL A 53 -3.13 0.07 3.82
N VAL A 54 -2.58 0.35 2.66
CA VAL A 54 -1.36 -0.28 2.14
C VAL A 54 -0.16 -0.07 3.05
N SER A 55 -0.01 1.11 3.64
CA SER A 55 1.09 1.44 4.57
C SER A 55 1.12 0.58 5.84
N ASP A 56 0.00 -0.04 6.22
CA ASP A 56 -0.02 -0.96 7.36
C ASP A 56 0.57 -2.32 6.99
N ILE A 57 0.39 -2.75 5.74
CA ILE A 57 0.91 -4.02 5.22
C ILE A 57 2.43 -3.96 5.04
N GLU A 58 2.92 -2.88 4.46
CA GLU A 58 4.33 -2.69 4.13
C GLU A 58 5.27 -2.92 5.33
N CYS A 59 4.80 -2.55 6.53
CA CYS A 59 5.59 -2.69 7.75
C CYS A 59 5.63 -4.09 8.34
N ILE A 60 4.61 -4.94 8.08
CA ILE A 60 4.43 -6.19 8.86
C ILE A 60 4.20 -7.45 8.01
N ALA A 61 3.80 -7.31 6.76
CA ALA A 61 3.48 -8.45 5.92
C ALA A 61 4.74 -9.17 5.43
N LYS A 62 4.74 -10.50 5.50
CA LYS A 62 5.74 -11.35 4.85
C LYS A 62 5.35 -11.66 3.41
N ASP A 63 4.06 -11.89 3.18
CA ASP A 63 3.45 -12.12 1.88
C ASP A 63 2.25 -11.20 1.70
N VAL A 64 2.07 -10.71 0.49
CA VAL A 64 0.95 -9.84 0.10
C VAL A 64 0.21 -10.47 -1.06
N ILE A 65 -1.12 -10.46 -0.98
CA ILE A 65 -2.01 -10.91 -2.03
C ILE A 65 -2.86 -9.71 -2.46
N LEU A 66 -2.74 -9.30 -3.71
CA LEU A 66 -3.58 -8.26 -4.31
C LEU A 66 -4.79 -8.89 -4.97
N ILE A 67 -5.98 -8.46 -4.55
CA ILE A 67 -7.26 -8.98 -5.03
C ILE A 67 -8.02 -7.85 -5.72
N ARG A 68 -8.54 -8.15 -6.92
CA ARG A 68 -9.44 -7.27 -7.68
C ARG A 68 -10.56 -8.11 -8.29
N ASP A 69 -11.80 -7.67 -8.16
CA ASP A 69 -12.99 -8.33 -8.72
C ASP A 69 -13.08 -9.82 -8.33
N GLY A 70 -12.71 -10.14 -7.07
CA GLY A 70 -12.71 -11.50 -6.54
C GLY A 70 -11.61 -12.41 -7.09
N LYS A 71 -10.63 -11.88 -7.81
CA LYS A 71 -9.51 -12.65 -8.38
C LYS A 71 -8.17 -12.14 -7.83
N ILE A 72 -7.25 -13.07 -7.66
CA ILE A 72 -5.86 -12.72 -7.31
C ILE A 72 -5.19 -12.12 -8.56
N CYS A 73 -4.80 -10.84 -8.45
CA CYS A 73 -4.05 -10.14 -9.51
C CYS A 73 -2.56 -10.42 -9.40
N ARG A 74 -2.03 -10.40 -8.18
CA ARG A 74 -0.61 -10.59 -7.90
C ARG A 74 -0.43 -11.11 -6.47
N GLN A 75 0.66 -11.87 -6.26
CA GLN A 75 1.08 -12.35 -4.94
C GLN A 75 2.61 -12.34 -4.89
N GLY A 76 3.16 -12.05 -3.73
CA GLY A 76 4.60 -12.08 -3.46
C GLY A 76 4.95 -11.34 -2.18
N THR A 77 6.22 -11.35 -1.84
CA THR A 77 6.75 -10.51 -0.76
C THR A 77 6.65 -9.03 -1.14
N PRO A 78 6.63 -8.09 -0.17
CA PRO A 78 6.67 -6.66 -0.46
C PRO A 78 7.81 -6.28 -1.42
N VAL A 79 8.99 -6.84 -1.21
CA VAL A 79 10.18 -6.58 -2.04
C VAL A 79 9.96 -7.04 -3.49
N GLU A 80 9.53 -8.27 -3.70
CA GLU A 80 9.26 -8.81 -5.05
C GLU A 80 8.18 -8.02 -5.78
N LEU A 81 7.16 -7.55 -5.08
CA LEU A 81 6.10 -6.73 -5.64
C LEU A 81 6.61 -5.36 -6.08
N ILE A 82 7.42 -4.70 -5.26
CA ILE A 82 8.06 -3.41 -5.59
C ILE A 82 9.01 -3.59 -6.77
N GLU A 83 9.84 -4.62 -6.78
CA GLU A 83 10.74 -4.94 -7.90
C GLU A 83 9.99 -5.17 -9.22
N SER A 84 8.78 -5.73 -9.17
CA SER A 84 7.96 -6.02 -10.35
C SER A 84 7.50 -4.77 -11.12
N ILE A 85 7.54 -3.61 -10.50
CA ILE A 85 7.17 -2.31 -11.10
C ILE A 85 8.34 -1.34 -11.23
N GLN A 86 9.57 -1.81 -11.10
CA GLN A 86 10.76 -1.00 -11.38
C GLN A 86 10.72 -0.43 -12.80
N GLY A 87 11.05 0.86 -12.93
CA GLY A 87 10.99 1.59 -14.20
C GLY A 87 9.58 1.97 -14.67
N LYS A 88 8.53 1.68 -13.87
CA LYS A 88 7.13 1.99 -14.18
C LYS A 88 6.56 3.10 -13.31
N VAL A 89 7.35 3.70 -12.48
CA VAL A 89 6.98 4.79 -11.58
C VAL A 89 7.82 6.01 -11.90
N GLY A 90 7.19 7.16 -11.96
CA GLY A 90 7.89 8.42 -12.17
C GLY A 90 7.16 9.61 -11.56
N GLU A 91 7.85 10.74 -11.46
CA GLU A 91 7.30 12.01 -11.01
C GLU A 91 7.38 13.06 -12.11
N LEU A 92 6.26 13.75 -12.35
CA LEU A 92 6.16 14.82 -13.33
C LEU A 92 5.85 16.15 -12.62
N PRO A 93 6.60 17.24 -12.88
CA PRO A 93 6.18 18.57 -12.47
C PRO A 93 4.84 18.94 -13.13
N CYS A 94 3.93 19.51 -12.38
CA CYS A 94 2.60 19.91 -12.87
C CYS A 94 2.12 21.20 -12.19
N ASP A 95 1.13 21.81 -12.80
CA ASP A 95 0.25 22.80 -12.20
C ASP A 95 -1.16 22.20 -12.05
N LEU A 96 -2.09 22.96 -11.50
CA LEU A 96 -3.45 22.46 -11.27
C LEU A 96 -4.20 22.15 -12.58
N GLU A 97 -3.93 22.88 -13.64
CA GLU A 97 -4.60 22.69 -14.93
C GLU A 97 -4.08 21.43 -15.66
N SER A 98 -2.77 21.22 -15.64
CA SER A 98 -2.15 20.03 -16.23
C SER A 98 -2.42 18.77 -15.40
N LEU A 99 -2.59 18.89 -14.08
CA LEU A 99 -2.91 17.77 -13.21
C LEU A 99 -4.24 17.09 -13.59
N GLU A 100 -5.28 17.86 -13.87
CA GLU A 100 -6.58 17.32 -14.31
C GLU A 100 -6.43 16.50 -15.60
N LYS A 101 -5.69 17.02 -16.59
CA LYS A 101 -5.42 16.32 -17.85
C LYS A 101 -4.59 15.03 -17.65
N LEU A 102 -3.63 15.08 -16.73
CA LEU A 102 -2.80 13.91 -16.41
C LEU A 102 -3.63 12.81 -15.71
N GLN A 103 -4.55 13.19 -14.83
CA GLN A 103 -5.46 12.23 -14.17
C GLN A 103 -6.42 11.53 -15.12
N GLU A 104 -6.80 12.18 -16.21
CA GLU A 104 -7.64 11.57 -17.26
C GLU A 104 -6.87 10.56 -18.14
N GLN A 105 -5.57 10.77 -18.34
CA GLN A 105 -4.77 10.02 -19.31
C GLN A 105 -3.88 8.94 -18.67
N TYR A 106 -3.51 9.12 -17.41
CA TYR A 106 -2.54 8.27 -16.71
C TYR A 106 -3.07 7.83 -15.35
N CYS A 107 -2.55 6.71 -14.85
CA CYS A 107 -2.76 6.32 -13.47
C CYS A 107 -1.88 7.22 -12.58
N THR A 108 -2.50 8.17 -11.90
CA THR A 108 -1.82 9.12 -11.02
C THR A 108 -1.96 8.72 -9.57
N GLY A 109 -0.85 8.70 -8.84
CA GLY A 109 -0.78 8.52 -7.40
C GLY A 109 -0.79 9.86 -6.65
N ASN A 110 0.01 9.93 -5.60
CA ASN A 110 0.09 11.11 -4.74
C ASN A 110 0.62 12.36 -5.45
N VAL A 111 0.08 13.51 -5.08
CA VAL A 111 0.59 14.82 -5.49
C VAL A 111 1.41 15.42 -4.35
N TYR A 112 2.64 15.79 -4.63
CA TYR A 112 3.58 16.32 -3.65
C TYR A 112 3.83 17.80 -3.88
N GLN A 113 3.74 18.61 -2.82
CA GLN A 113 4.24 19.98 -2.82
C GLN A 113 5.76 19.95 -2.60
N ARG A 114 6.53 20.36 -3.60
CA ARG A 114 7.98 20.54 -3.51
C ARG A 114 8.33 22.02 -3.53
N ARG A 115 9.60 22.37 -3.27
CA ARG A 115 10.07 23.77 -3.32
C ARG A 115 9.88 24.40 -4.71
N GLU A 116 9.96 23.59 -5.75
CA GLU A 116 9.90 23.99 -7.17
C GLU A 116 8.47 23.95 -7.74
N GLY A 117 7.46 23.62 -6.93
CA GLY A 117 6.06 23.48 -7.36
C GLY A 117 5.45 22.11 -7.03
N LEU A 118 4.33 21.82 -7.66
CA LEU A 118 3.64 20.52 -7.53
C LEU A 118 4.33 19.47 -8.39
N ARG A 119 4.38 18.27 -7.89
CA ARG A 119 4.74 17.06 -8.64
C ARG A 119 3.67 15.99 -8.44
N VAL A 120 3.29 15.35 -9.51
CA VAL A 120 2.38 14.20 -9.49
C VAL A 120 3.15 12.92 -9.73
N ARG A 121 2.85 11.91 -8.95
CA ARG A 121 3.37 10.56 -9.13
C ARG A 121 2.53 9.83 -10.17
N ILE A 122 3.18 9.20 -11.13
CA ILE A 122 2.54 8.49 -12.23
C ILE A 122 3.05 7.06 -12.25
N VAL A 123 2.12 6.12 -12.42
CA VAL A 123 2.41 4.69 -12.41
C VAL A 123 1.85 4.05 -13.68
N GLY A 124 2.71 3.36 -14.45
CA GLY A 124 2.26 2.71 -15.69
C GLY A 124 3.39 2.19 -16.56
N ASP A 125 3.05 1.38 -17.57
CA ASP A 125 4.03 0.85 -18.53
C ASP A 125 4.59 1.94 -19.46
N ARG A 126 3.87 3.05 -19.61
CA ARG A 126 4.29 4.20 -20.40
C ARG A 126 4.19 5.44 -19.52
N LEU A 127 5.31 6.03 -19.24
CA LEU A 127 5.39 7.30 -18.54
C LEU A 127 5.35 8.45 -19.57
N PRO A 128 4.72 9.59 -19.24
CA PRO A 128 4.70 10.76 -20.11
C PRO A 128 6.10 11.32 -20.35
N GLU A 129 6.26 12.05 -21.44
CA GLU A 129 7.51 12.75 -21.73
C GLU A 129 7.83 13.80 -20.65
N GLY A 130 9.09 13.87 -20.26
CA GLY A 130 9.53 14.73 -19.14
C GLY A 130 9.32 14.15 -17.74
N CYS A 131 8.74 12.97 -17.61
CA CYS A 131 8.61 12.28 -16.34
C CYS A 131 9.98 11.81 -15.85
N LEU A 132 10.31 12.14 -14.61
CA LEU A 132 11.54 11.70 -13.95
C LEU A 132 11.31 10.32 -13.32
N PRO A 133 12.07 9.28 -13.71
CA PRO A 133 11.90 7.96 -13.14
C PRO A 133 12.21 7.95 -11.64
N VAL A 134 11.41 7.22 -10.89
CA VAL A 134 11.57 6.97 -9.46
C VAL A 134 12.05 5.53 -9.29
N ASN A 135 13.18 5.33 -8.63
CA ASN A 135 13.75 4.01 -8.40
C ASN A 135 13.88 3.66 -6.91
N ASP A 136 14.28 4.63 -6.09
CA ASP A 136 14.65 4.38 -4.68
C ASP A 136 13.51 4.56 -3.67
N SER A 137 12.36 5.09 -4.10
CA SER A 137 11.21 5.38 -3.23
C SER A 137 9.89 4.80 -3.77
N ILE A 138 9.97 3.69 -4.50
CA ILE A 138 8.80 2.92 -4.90
C ILE A 138 8.29 2.17 -3.66
N ASP A 139 6.98 2.21 -3.44
CA ASP A 139 6.31 1.60 -2.31
C ASP A 139 5.15 0.69 -2.73
N LEU A 140 4.52 0.04 -1.76
CA LEU A 140 3.37 -0.81 -2.06
C LEU A 140 2.12 -0.03 -2.50
N GLU A 141 2.02 1.29 -2.26
CA GLU A 141 0.94 2.11 -2.82
C GLU A 141 1.09 2.21 -4.35
N ASP A 142 2.32 2.36 -4.85
CA ASP A 142 2.60 2.33 -6.29
C ASP A 142 2.25 0.96 -6.89
N VAL A 143 2.58 -0.12 -6.20
CA VAL A 143 2.23 -1.49 -6.63
C VAL A 143 0.70 -1.64 -6.69
N TYR A 144 0.00 -1.18 -5.66
CA TYR A 144 -1.46 -1.20 -5.63
C TYR A 144 -2.05 -0.42 -6.81
N MET A 145 -1.58 0.80 -7.03
CA MET A 145 -2.01 1.63 -8.15
C MET A 145 -1.77 0.95 -9.50
N TYR A 146 -0.61 0.32 -9.68
CA TYR A 146 -0.27 -0.36 -10.93
C TYR A 146 -1.16 -1.57 -11.24
N TYR A 147 -1.48 -2.41 -10.24
CA TYR A 147 -2.23 -3.65 -10.46
C TYR A 147 -3.75 -3.49 -10.32
N ILE A 148 -4.23 -2.55 -9.51
CA ILE A 148 -5.63 -2.42 -9.16
C ILE A 148 -6.35 -1.35 -9.99
N ASN A 149 -5.71 -0.24 -10.33
CA ASN A 149 -6.35 0.87 -11.06
C ASN A 149 -6.15 0.81 -12.60
N ARG A 150 -5.84 -0.34 -13.13
CA ARG A 150 -5.75 -0.57 -14.58
C ARG A 150 -7.08 -0.90 -15.23
#